data_0ce49c666061640eb95dc401efd76480
#
_entry.id   0ce49c666061640eb95dc401efd76480
#
_cell.length_a   1.000
_cell.length_b   1.000
_cell.length_c   1.000
_cell.angle_alpha   90.00
_cell.angle_beta   90.00
_cell.angle_gamma   90.00
#
_symmetry.space_group_name_H-M   'P 1'
#
loop_
_entity.id
_entity.type
_entity.pdbx_description
1 polymer ?
#
loop_
_entity_poly.entity_id
_entity_poly.type
_entity_poly.pdbx_seq_one_letter_code
_entity_poly.pdbx_strand_id
1 'polypeptide(L)'
;EKHKNNREALNKAMMELYKEEGINPAGQVLGCLPMALQMPIWVALWTALNNTVELRHAPFFLWIKDLSGPDALITFAQSIHVPFLGAVHQLNILPILLSISMMVQQKFSPQAAPADPAQAKQQKFMFYFMSVFMLLIFYNGPSGLNLYILTSNLVGFLENNRIKKHLEEEE
;
A
#
# COMPACT_ATOMS: atom_id res chain seq x y z
N GLU A 1 -5.24 18.46 -26.41
CA GLU A 1 -3.99 19.20 -26.73
C GLU A 1 -4.09 20.73 -26.54
N LYS A 2 -5.31 21.32 -26.52
CA LYS A 2 -5.52 22.79 -26.46
C LYS A 2 -5.15 23.46 -25.13
N HIS A 3 -4.99 22.75 -24.03
CA HIS A 3 -4.82 23.34 -22.69
C HIS A 3 -3.54 22.91 -21.93
N LYS A 4 -2.50 22.46 -22.64
CA LYS A 4 -1.26 21.94 -22.04
C LYS A 4 -0.53 22.89 -21.08
N ASN A 5 -0.76 24.21 -21.20
CA ASN A 5 -0.05 25.22 -20.40
C ASN A 5 -0.93 25.94 -19.34
N ASN A 6 -2.22 25.62 -19.24
CA ASN A 6 -3.10 26.24 -18.26
C ASN A 6 -3.87 25.20 -17.47
N ARG A 7 -3.37 24.91 -16.25
CA ARG A 7 -3.95 23.90 -15.35
C ARG A 7 -5.40 24.20 -14.94
N GLU A 8 -5.76 25.49 -14.82
CA GLU A 8 -7.13 25.87 -14.46
C GLU A 8 -8.10 25.60 -15.61
N ALA A 9 -7.69 25.91 -16.83
CA ALA A 9 -8.49 25.63 -18.02
C ALA A 9 -8.62 24.12 -18.27
N LEU A 10 -7.56 23.34 -18.00
CA LEU A 10 -7.60 21.88 -18.08
C LEU A 10 -8.58 21.28 -17.05
N ASN A 11 -8.52 21.75 -15.80
CA ASN A 11 -9.41 21.28 -14.74
C ASN A 11 -10.88 21.64 -15.02
N LYS A 12 -11.15 22.84 -15.55
CA LYS A 12 -12.49 23.25 -15.98
C LYS A 12 -13.01 22.36 -17.11
N ALA A 13 -12.20 22.16 -18.15
CA ALA A 13 -12.57 21.30 -19.27
C ALA A 13 -12.82 19.85 -18.86
N MET A 14 -12.03 19.32 -17.90
CA MET A 14 -12.28 17.99 -17.32
C MET A 14 -13.58 17.94 -16.52
N MET A 15 -13.89 18.98 -15.73
CA MET A 15 -15.15 19.03 -14.98
C MET A 15 -16.37 19.14 -15.90
N GLU A 16 -16.24 19.89 -17.00
CA GLU A 16 -17.28 19.98 -18.03
C GLU A 16 -17.49 18.63 -18.73
N LEU A 17 -16.41 17.96 -19.13
CA LEU A 17 -16.46 16.62 -19.71
C LEU A 17 -17.12 15.61 -18.77
N TYR A 18 -16.80 15.61 -17.49
CA TYR A 18 -17.45 14.72 -16.50
C TYR A 18 -18.94 15.01 -16.36
N LYS A 19 -19.36 16.27 -16.50
CA LYS A 19 -20.77 16.64 -16.48
C LYS A 19 -21.49 16.19 -17.77
N GLU A 20 -20.84 16.34 -18.92
CA GLU A 20 -21.40 15.93 -20.23
C GLU A 20 -21.54 14.39 -20.30
N GLU A 21 -20.56 13.65 -19.82
CA GLU A 21 -20.55 12.18 -19.76
C GLU A 21 -21.38 11.62 -18.59
N GLY A 22 -21.98 12.47 -17.76
CA GLY A 22 -22.76 12.03 -16.59
C GLY A 22 -21.92 11.36 -15.49
N ILE A 23 -20.60 11.50 -15.55
CA ILE A 23 -19.68 10.91 -14.59
C ILE A 23 -19.63 11.80 -13.35
N ASN A 24 -20.06 11.27 -12.23
CA ASN A 24 -20.02 12.01 -10.97
C ASN A 24 -18.57 12.17 -10.48
N PRO A 25 -18.01 13.40 -10.36
CA PRO A 25 -16.67 13.62 -9.82
C PRO A 25 -16.51 13.15 -8.37
N ALA A 26 -17.61 13.00 -7.64
CA ALA A 26 -17.60 12.34 -6.31
C ALA A 26 -17.17 10.86 -6.37
N GLY A 27 -17.27 10.20 -7.54
CA GLY A 27 -16.75 8.84 -7.74
C GLY A 27 -15.23 8.72 -7.48
N GLN A 28 -14.46 9.79 -7.75
CA GLN A 28 -13.04 9.83 -7.39
C GLN A 28 -12.81 9.86 -5.87
N VAL A 29 -13.68 10.54 -5.13
CA VAL A 29 -13.63 10.58 -3.66
C VAL A 29 -14.08 9.23 -3.09
N LEU A 30 -15.08 8.58 -3.70
CA LEU A 30 -15.51 7.23 -3.34
C LEU A 30 -14.41 6.18 -3.57
N GLY A 31 -13.50 6.41 -4.51
CA GLY A 31 -12.32 5.56 -4.74
C GLY A 31 -11.32 5.54 -3.59
N CYS A 32 -11.27 6.57 -2.74
CA CYS A 32 -10.42 6.60 -1.55
C CYS A 32 -11.16 6.17 -0.26
N LEU A 33 -12.47 5.95 -0.32
CA LEU A 33 -13.28 5.50 0.82
C LEU A 33 -12.77 4.20 1.46
N PRO A 34 -12.40 3.15 0.68
CA PRO A 34 -11.81 1.95 1.26
C PRO A 34 -10.53 2.23 2.06
N MET A 35 -9.70 3.17 1.60
CA MET A 35 -8.48 3.57 2.30
C MET A 35 -8.79 4.29 3.63
N ALA A 36 -9.81 5.15 3.65
CA ALA A 36 -10.25 5.83 4.86
C ALA A 36 -10.84 4.85 5.90
N LEU A 37 -11.57 3.84 5.43
CA LEU A 37 -12.13 2.77 6.27
C LEU A 37 -11.03 1.82 6.78
N GLN A 38 -9.97 1.62 6.01
CA GLN A 38 -8.85 0.76 6.36
C GLN A 38 -8.02 1.30 7.55
N MET A 39 -7.89 2.63 7.69
CA MET A 39 -7.06 3.23 8.74
C MET A 39 -7.50 2.84 10.16
N PRO A 40 -8.78 2.92 10.55
CA PRO A 40 -9.24 2.44 11.86
C PRO A 40 -8.95 0.96 12.11
N ILE A 41 -9.05 0.13 11.05
CA ILE A 41 -8.77 -1.31 11.14
C ILE A 41 -7.28 -1.54 11.47
N TRP A 42 -6.37 -0.82 10.81
CA TRP A 42 -4.94 -0.92 11.11
C TRP A 42 -4.60 -0.48 12.53
N VAL A 43 -5.17 0.63 12.99
CA VAL A 43 -4.95 1.10 14.36
C VAL A 43 -5.48 0.10 15.39
N ALA A 44 -6.67 -0.44 15.17
CA ALA A 44 -7.26 -1.46 16.04
C ALA A 44 -6.40 -2.73 16.07
N LEU A 45 -5.96 -3.21 14.90
CA LEU A 45 -5.12 -4.40 14.78
C LEU A 45 -3.74 -4.19 15.39
N TRP A 46 -3.12 -3.03 15.16
CA TRP A 46 -1.86 -2.64 15.80
C TRP A 46 -1.98 -2.66 17.33
N THR A 47 -3.04 -2.03 17.84
CA THR A 47 -3.29 -1.97 19.29
C THR A 47 -3.57 -3.36 19.86
N ALA A 48 -4.37 -4.17 19.18
CA ALA A 48 -4.68 -5.53 19.60
C ALA A 48 -3.41 -6.39 19.67
N LEU A 49 -2.58 -6.40 18.61
CA LEU A 49 -1.37 -7.21 18.55
C LEU A 49 -0.34 -6.83 19.62
N ASN A 50 -0.20 -5.52 19.92
CA ASN A 50 0.73 -5.07 20.96
C ASN A 50 0.24 -5.35 22.40
N ASN A 51 -1.09 -5.42 22.61
CA ASN A 51 -1.67 -5.57 23.94
C ASN A 51 -2.10 -7.02 24.26
N THR A 52 -2.19 -7.89 23.24
CA THR A 52 -2.61 -9.28 23.46
C THR A 52 -1.42 -10.11 23.95
N VAL A 53 -1.48 -10.50 25.22
CA VAL A 53 -0.42 -11.28 25.88
C VAL A 53 -0.24 -12.66 25.25
N GLU A 54 -1.31 -13.26 24.75
CA GLU A 54 -1.31 -14.57 24.11
C GLU A 54 -0.53 -14.62 22.78
N LEU A 55 -0.43 -13.51 22.09
CA LEU A 55 0.34 -13.39 20.84
C LEU A 55 1.82 -13.09 21.09
N ARG A 56 2.15 -12.74 22.32
CA ARG A 56 3.52 -12.42 22.71
C ARG A 56 4.35 -13.69 22.74
N HIS A 57 5.42 -13.71 21.92
CA HIS A 57 6.27 -14.89 21.72
C HIS A 57 5.52 -16.11 21.13
N ALA A 58 4.34 -15.90 20.51
CA ALA A 58 3.64 -16.94 19.80
C ALA A 58 4.33 -17.20 18.45
N PRO A 59 4.95 -18.36 18.24
CA PRO A 59 5.56 -18.72 16.96
C PRO A 59 4.47 -19.00 15.93
N PHE A 60 4.66 -18.54 14.70
CA PHE A 60 3.71 -18.77 13.63
C PHE A 60 4.24 -19.77 12.59
N PHE A 61 5.16 -19.33 11.73
CA PHE A 61 5.66 -20.17 10.63
C PHE A 61 7.07 -19.74 10.23
N LEU A 62 7.93 -20.70 9.85
CA LEU A 62 9.31 -20.51 9.45
C LEU A 62 10.12 -19.70 10.49
N TRP A 63 10.54 -18.49 10.14
CA TRP A 63 11.37 -17.62 10.98
C TRP A 63 10.55 -16.72 11.90
N ILE A 64 9.23 -16.65 11.76
CA ILE A 64 8.37 -15.78 12.57
C ILE A 64 8.16 -16.44 13.93
N LYS A 65 8.90 -15.95 14.92
CA LYS A 65 8.87 -16.49 16.29
C LYS A 65 8.02 -15.69 17.26
N ASP A 66 7.60 -14.49 16.84
CA ASP A 66 6.77 -13.58 17.64
C ASP A 66 5.86 -12.77 16.74
N LEU A 67 4.53 -12.93 16.88
CA LEU A 67 3.56 -12.20 16.10
C LEU A 67 3.35 -10.76 16.60
N SER A 68 3.68 -10.49 17.86
CA SER A 68 3.57 -9.16 18.45
C SER A 68 4.81 -8.30 18.24
N GLY A 69 5.94 -8.94 17.90
CA GLY A 69 7.23 -8.29 17.62
C GLY A 69 7.60 -8.32 16.13
N PRO A 70 8.76 -7.74 15.78
CA PRO A 70 9.31 -7.83 14.43
C PRO A 70 9.70 -9.27 14.07
N ASP A 71 9.70 -9.59 12.77
CA ASP A 71 9.93 -10.96 12.28
C ASP A 71 11.37 -11.48 12.42
N ALA A 72 12.34 -10.61 12.64
CA ALA A 72 13.73 -10.88 13.04
C ALA A 72 14.35 -12.15 12.42
N LEU A 73 14.50 -12.20 11.08
CA LEU A 73 15.14 -13.34 10.43
C LEU A 73 16.59 -13.53 10.88
N ILE A 74 17.34 -12.44 10.97
CA ILE A 74 18.74 -12.41 11.39
C ILE A 74 18.89 -11.29 12.41
N THR A 75 19.47 -11.60 13.57
CA THR A 75 19.83 -10.60 14.58
C THR A 75 21.30 -10.27 14.47
N PHE A 76 21.65 -9.00 14.48
CA PHE A 76 23.01 -8.52 14.42
C PHE A 76 23.60 -8.36 15.83
N ALA A 77 24.86 -8.73 16.01
CA ALA A 77 25.57 -8.53 17.29
C ALA A 77 25.83 -7.04 17.58
N GLN A 78 25.90 -6.21 16.54
CA GLN A 78 26.06 -4.75 16.66
C GLN A 78 24.92 -4.06 15.89
N SER A 79 24.41 -2.97 16.46
CA SER A 79 23.39 -2.15 15.78
C SER A 79 23.99 -1.41 14.59
N ILE A 80 23.29 -1.48 13.46
CA ILE A 80 23.64 -0.70 12.27
C ILE A 80 22.74 0.54 12.28
N HIS A 81 23.36 1.72 12.33
CA HIS A 81 22.60 2.97 12.20
C HIS A 81 22.22 3.22 10.74
N VAL A 82 20.93 3.09 10.45
CA VAL A 82 20.37 3.41 9.13
C VAL A 82 19.63 4.73 9.25
N PRO A 83 19.90 5.71 8.33
CA PRO A 83 19.13 6.95 8.30
C PRO A 83 17.63 6.64 8.20
N PHE A 84 16.78 7.34 8.95
CA PHE A 84 15.33 7.18 9.05
C PHE A 84 14.80 5.93 9.80
N LEU A 85 15.55 4.83 9.87
CA LEU A 85 15.19 3.61 10.62
C LEU A 85 15.78 3.57 12.03
N GLY A 86 16.77 4.42 12.31
CA GLY A 86 17.46 4.43 13.59
C GLY A 86 18.45 3.27 13.74
N ALA A 87 18.59 2.74 14.94
CA ALA A 87 19.45 1.59 15.24
C ALA A 87 18.74 0.29 14.85
N VAL A 88 19.20 -0.34 13.77
CA VAL A 88 18.69 -1.62 13.29
C VAL A 88 19.51 -2.74 13.90
N HIS A 89 18.87 -3.57 14.71
CA HIS A 89 19.49 -4.72 15.38
C HIS A 89 19.20 -6.05 14.68
N GLN A 90 18.29 -6.04 13.73
CA GLN A 90 17.78 -7.25 13.08
C GLN A 90 17.34 -7.00 11.65
N LEU A 91 17.42 -8.02 10.81
CA LEU A 91 16.88 -7.99 9.45
C LEU A 91 15.44 -8.51 9.47
N ASN A 92 14.50 -7.64 9.12
CA ASN A 92 13.09 -7.96 9.04
C ASN A 92 12.69 -8.11 7.56
N ILE A 93 12.23 -9.30 7.18
CA ILE A 93 11.90 -9.61 5.78
C ILE A 93 10.45 -9.26 5.44
N LEU A 94 9.52 -9.45 6.35
CA LEU A 94 8.09 -9.17 6.08
C LEU A 94 7.83 -7.74 5.59
N PRO A 95 8.38 -6.68 6.19
CA PRO A 95 8.18 -5.32 5.69
C PRO A 95 8.76 -5.11 4.28
N ILE A 96 9.87 -5.79 3.98
CA ILE A 96 10.51 -5.74 2.65
C ILE A 96 9.59 -6.41 1.62
N LEU A 97 9.09 -7.62 1.91
CA LEU A 97 8.16 -8.33 1.05
C LEU A 97 6.85 -7.54 0.87
N LEU A 98 6.37 -6.91 1.93
CA LEU A 98 5.21 -6.02 1.87
C LEU A 98 5.43 -4.86 0.91
N SER A 99 6.55 -4.16 1.03
CA SER A 99 6.92 -3.05 0.16
C SER A 99 7.04 -3.48 -1.32
N ILE A 100 7.67 -4.63 -1.57
CA ILE A 100 7.78 -5.22 -2.91
C ILE A 100 6.38 -5.58 -3.45
N SER A 101 5.53 -6.22 -2.64
CA SER A 101 4.17 -6.58 -3.05
C SER A 101 3.33 -5.36 -3.45
N MET A 102 3.47 -4.25 -2.72
CA MET A 102 2.84 -2.98 -3.06
C MET A 102 3.34 -2.41 -4.39
N MET A 103 4.65 -2.47 -4.65
CA MET A 103 5.24 -2.01 -5.92
C MET A 103 4.77 -2.86 -7.11
N VAL A 104 4.66 -4.17 -6.92
CA VAL A 104 4.15 -5.10 -7.95
C VAL A 104 2.68 -4.81 -8.22
N GLN A 105 1.88 -4.68 -7.17
CA GLN A 105 0.44 -4.40 -7.29
C GLN A 105 0.15 -3.13 -8.08
N GLN A 106 0.97 -2.08 -7.93
CA GLN A 106 0.86 -0.86 -8.70
C GLN A 106 0.98 -1.04 -10.21
N LYS A 107 1.85 -1.94 -10.65
CA LYS A 107 2.05 -2.20 -12.08
C LYS A 107 0.86 -2.91 -12.73
N PHE A 108 0.16 -3.71 -11.94
CA PHE A 108 -0.94 -4.55 -12.42
C PHE A 108 -2.33 -4.00 -12.10
N SER A 109 -2.42 -3.02 -11.18
CA SER A 109 -3.69 -2.38 -10.86
C SER A 109 -4.12 -1.47 -12.01
N PRO A 110 -5.32 -1.64 -12.58
CA PRO A 110 -5.86 -0.75 -13.59
C PRO A 110 -6.25 0.57 -12.92
N GLN A 111 -5.28 1.44 -12.73
CA GLN A 111 -5.59 2.80 -12.34
C GLN A 111 -5.97 3.56 -13.59
N ALA A 112 -7.07 4.32 -13.51
CA ALA A 112 -7.45 5.24 -14.57
C ALA A 112 -6.23 6.08 -14.93
N ALA A 113 -5.78 5.94 -16.18
CA ALA A 113 -4.62 6.66 -16.68
C ALA A 113 -4.89 8.16 -16.50
N PRO A 114 -4.05 8.89 -15.76
CA PRO A 114 -4.25 10.34 -15.60
C PRO A 114 -4.18 10.98 -16.99
N ALA A 115 -5.12 11.86 -17.28
CA ALA A 115 -5.18 12.57 -18.56
C ALA A 115 -3.98 13.49 -18.80
N ASP A 116 -3.28 13.87 -17.71
CA ASP A 116 -2.09 14.74 -17.76
C ASP A 116 -0.81 13.94 -17.42
N PRO A 117 0.23 14.00 -18.28
CA PRO A 117 1.54 13.40 -18.01
C PRO A 117 2.19 13.87 -16.71
N ALA A 118 1.90 15.10 -16.26
CA ALA A 118 2.40 15.62 -14.99
C ALA A 118 1.73 14.94 -13.80
N GLN A 119 0.43 14.72 -13.86
CA GLN A 119 -0.33 13.95 -12.84
C GLN A 119 0.14 12.49 -12.80
N ALA A 120 0.43 11.88 -13.94
CA ALA A 120 0.96 10.54 -14.02
C ALA A 120 2.32 10.40 -13.30
N LYS A 121 3.22 11.39 -13.45
CA LYS A 121 4.49 11.43 -12.74
C LYS A 121 4.31 11.62 -11.24
N GLN A 122 3.43 12.53 -10.84
CA GLN A 122 3.13 12.79 -9.43
C GLN A 122 2.52 11.55 -8.77
N GLN A 123 1.58 10.89 -9.43
CA GLN A 123 0.96 9.67 -8.94
C GLN A 123 1.99 8.56 -8.75
N LYS A 124 2.86 8.31 -9.75
CA LYS A 124 3.94 7.33 -9.64
C LYS A 124 4.88 7.66 -8.48
N PHE A 125 5.29 8.92 -8.34
CA PHE A 125 6.13 9.35 -7.22
C PHE A 125 5.46 9.10 -5.87
N MET A 126 4.19 9.48 -5.74
CA MET A 126 3.42 9.25 -4.51
C MET A 126 3.38 7.77 -4.13
N PHE A 127 3.22 6.88 -5.09
CA PHE A 127 3.18 5.44 -4.85
C PHE A 127 4.52 4.86 -4.42
N TYR A 128 5.60 5.23 -5.10
CA TYR A 128 6.94 4.80 -4.67
C TYR A 128 7.28 5.34 -3.28
N PHE A 129 6.98 6.60 -3.05
CA PHE A 129 7.15 7.22 -1.74
C PHE A 129 6.34 6.47 -0.67
N MET A 130 5.07 6.16 -0.94
CA MET A 130 4.21 5.42 -0.01
C MET A 130 4.74 4.01 0.29
N SER A 131 5.27 3.30 -0.71
CA SER A 131 5.86 1.97 -0.51
C SER A 131 7.10 2.02 0.38
N VAL A 132 7.98 3.00 0.17
CA VAL A 132 9.16 3.22 1.02
C VAL A 132 8.75 3.67 2.42
N PHE A 133 7.79 4.57 2.52
CA PHE A 133 7.26 5.06 3.78
C PHE A 133 6.64 3.94 4.62
N MET A 134 5.88 3.05 3.99
CA MET A 134 5.34 1.85 4.64
C MET A 134 6.47 0.92 5.13
N LEU A 135 7.52 0.73 4.33
CA LEU A 135 8.68 -0.03 4.77
C LEU A 135 9.28 0.56 6.06
N LEU A 136 9.47 1.88 6.11
CA LEU A 136 10.05 2.55 7.28
C LEU A 136 9.19 2.43 8.54
N ILE A 137 7.87 2.63 8.40
CA ILE A 137 6.93 2.55 9.54
C ILE A 137 6.82 1.12 10.07
N PHE A 138 6.67 0.15 9.18
CA PHE A 138 6.41 -1.23 9.56
C PHE A 138 7.66 -2.06 9.80
N TYR A 139 8.85 -1.48 9.59
CA TYR A 139 10.10 -2.23 9.76
C TYR A 139 10.26 -2.82 11.15
N ASN A 140 9.97 -2.03 12.19
CA ASN A 140 9.99 -2.46 13.58
C ASN A 140 8.60 -2.80 14.14
N GLY A 141 7.61 -2.91 13.27
CA GLY A 141 6.23 -3.21 13.63
C GLY A 141 5.98 -4.70 13.89
N PRO A 142 4.81 -5.04 14.47
CA PRO A 142 4.42 -6.42 14.71
C PRO A 142 4.40 -7.25 13.42
N SER A 143 5.03 -8.41 13.46
CA SER A 143 5.09 -9.33 12.30
C SER A 143 3.69 -9.81 11.90
N GLY A 144 2.77 -9.99 12.84
CA GLY A 144 1.38 -10.35 12.58
C GLY A 144 0.65 -9.29 11.74
N LEU A 145 0.91 -8.00 11.97
CA LEU A 145 0.33 -6.92 11.17
C LEU A 145 0.90 -6.93 9.75
N ASN A 146 2.22 -7.05 9.63
CA ASN A 146 2.90 -7.15 8.33
C ASN A 146 2.39 -8.33 7.52
N LEU A 147 2.20 -9.47 8.16
CA LEU A 147 1.67 -10.69 7.56
C LEU A 147 0.23 -10.51 7.09
N TYR A 148 -0.61 -9.89 7.92
CA TYR A 148 -2.00 -9.58 7.56
C TYR A 148 -2.07 -8.68 6.31
N ILE A 149 -1.31 -7.59 6.28
CA ILE A 149 -1.32 -6.65 5.16
C ILE A 149 -0.75 -7.32 3.90
N LEU A 150 0.33 -8.09 4.02
CA LEU A 150 0.93 -8.82 2.92
C LEU A 150 -0.06 -9.82 2.31
N THR A 151 -0.73 -10.61 3.14
CA THR A 151 -1.73 -11.59 2.71
C THR A 151 -2.91 -10.90 2.03
N SER A 152 -3.43 -9.82 2.62
CA SER A 152 -4.51 -9.01 2.03
C SER A 152 -4.13 -8.46 0.66
N ASN A 153 -2.90 -7.96 0.50
CA ASN A 153 -2.39 -7.48 -0.78
C ASN A 153 -2.30 -8.60 -1.82
N LEU A 154 -1.81 -9.79 -1.43
CA LEU A 154 -1.70 -10.92 -2.34
C LEU A 154 -3.07 -11.41 -2.81
N VAL A 155 -4.04 -11.51 -1.89
CA VAL A 155 -5.42 -11.90 -2.23
C VAL A 155 -6.03 -10.87 -3.16
N GLY A 156 -5.94 -9.58 -2.83
CA GLY A 156 -6.46 -8.50 -3.69
C GLY A 156 -5.81 -8.48 -5.09
N PHE A 157 -4.52 -8.80 -5.19
CA PHE A 157 -3.85 -8.96 -6.47
C PHE A 157 -4.42 -10.13 -7.31
N LEU A 158 -4.65 -11.26 -6.66
CA LEU A 158 -5.24 -12.43 -7.33
C LEU A 158 -6.68 -12.17 -7.80
N GLU A 159 -7.48 -11.50 -6.97
CA GLU A 159 -8.84 -11.11 -7.32
C GLU A 159 -8.87 -10.14 -8.51
N ASN A 160 -8.05 -9.10 -8.48
CA ASN A 160 -7.94 -8.13 -9.59
C ASN A 160 -7.54 -8.81 -10.91
N ASN A 161 -6.61 -9.76 -10.86
CA ASN A 161 -6.20 -10.51 -12.04
C ASN A 161 -7.30 -11.43 -12.58
N ARG A 162 -8.11 -12.03 -11.71
CA ARG A 162 -9.25 -12.84 -12.11
C ARG A 162 -10.33 -12.01 -12.77
N ILE A 163 -10.69 -10.87 -12.15
CA ILE A 163 -11.69 -9.94 -12.70
C ILE A 163 -11.24 -9.44 -14.07
N LYS A 164 -9.97 -9.06 -14.22
CA LYS A 164 -9.44 -8.59 -15.51
C LYS A 164 -9.57 -9.66 -16.61
N LYS A 165 -9.19 -10.90 -16.32
CA LYS A 165 -9.33 -12.00 -17.27
C LYS A 165 -10.79 -12.25 -17.67
N HIS A 166 -11.70 -12.17 -16.72
CA HIS A 166 -13.12 -12.39 -17.00
C HIS A 166 -13.71 -11.30 -17.89
N LEU A 167 -13.30 -10.05 -17.71
CA LEU A 167 -13.71 -8.94 -18.56
C LEU A 167 -13.12 -9.04 -19.98
N GLU A 168 -11.89 -9.54 -20.13
CA GLU A 168 -11.24 -9.76 -21.42
C GLU A 168 -11.85 -10.97 -22.19
N GLU A 169 -12.52 -11.89 -21.51
CA GLU A 169 -13.21 -13.04 -22.12
C GLU A 169 -14.65 -12.70 -22.57
N GLU A 170 -15.23 -11.60 -22.03
CA GLU A 170 -16.58 -11.14 -22.41
C GLU A 170 -16.58 -10.10 -23.55
N GLU A 171 -15.43 -9.55 -23.95
CA GLU A 171 -15.28 -8.66 -25.12
C GLU A 171 -14.96 -9.44 -26.41
#